data_371a3962b13a6d90c1116e807dc22e13
#
_entry.id   371a3962b13a6d90c1116e807dc22e13
#
_cell.length_a   1.000
_cell.length_b   1.000
_cell.length_c   1.000
_cell.angle_alpha   90.00
_cell.angle_beta   90.00
_cell.angle_gamma   90.00
#
_symmetry.space_group_name_H-M   'P 1'
#
loop_
_entity.id
_entity.type
_entity.pdbx_description
1 polymer ?
#
loop_
_entity_poly.entity_id
_entity_poly.type
_entity_poly.pdbx_seq_one_letter_code
_entity_poly.pdbx_strand_id
1 'polypeptide(L)'
;MIEIRPWGTYEVLLDKPDHKVKEIYLKPNHRFSLQYHEHREEHWVIVEGSGTITQDDGEGTISPGEYAYIPRGTLHRLCGGENGIKLIEVQRGICDEDDIVRIEDDYGRLEK
;
A
#
# COMPACT_ATOMS: atom_id res chain seq x y z
N MET A 1 13.22 -0.77 11.59
CA MET A 1 13.48 -2.16 11.22
C MET A 1 12.64 -2.51 10.00
N ILE A 2 13.24 -3.19 9.03
CA ILE A 2 12.57 -3.53 7.78
C ILE A 2 11.77 -4.81 7.95
N GLU A 3 10.52 -4.78 7.52
CA GLU A 3 9.63 -5.94 7.52
C GLU A 3 9.59 -6.53 6.13
N ILE A 4 9.70 -7.84 6.02
CA ILE A 4 9.68 -8.55 4.75
C ILE A 4 8.30 -9.12 4.50
N ARG A 5 7.78 -8.92 3.30
CA ARG A 5 6.48 -9.43 2.85
C ARG A 5 6.64 -10.10 1.50
N PRO A 6 5.68 -10.93 1.07
CA PRO A 6 5.82 -11.63 -0.22
C PRO A 6 6.02 -10.68 -1.40
N TRP A 7 5.45 -9.49 -1.34
CA TRP A 7 5.50 -8.52 -2.43
C TRP A 7 6.70 -7.56 -2.34
N GLY A 8 7.43 -7.54 -1.23
CA GLY A 8 8.55 -6.63 -1.07
C GLY A 8 8.86 -6.37 0.39
N THR A 9 9.08 -5.12 0.75
CA THR A 9 9.45 -4.75 2.12
C THR A 9 8.77 -3.47 2.54
N TYR A 10 8.71 -3.23 3.85
CA TYR A 10 8.38 -1.91 4.35
C TYR A 10 9.12 -1.63 5.65
N GLU A 11 9.25 -0.34 5.95
CA GLU A 11 9.87 0.09 7.20
C GLU A 11 8.96 1.14 7.83
N VAL A 12 8.65 0.99 9.12
CA VAL A 12 7.87 1.98 9.86
C VAL A 12 8.83 3.08 10.29
N LEU A 13 8.60 4.29 9.81
CA LEU A 13 9.45 5.44 10.10
C LEU A 13 8.91 6.25 11.27
N LEU A 14 7.61 6.21 11.49
CA LEU A 14 6.96 6.94 12.58
C LEU A 14 5.70 6.17 12.98
N ASP A 15 5.50 5.97 14.27
CA ASP A 15 4.34 5.24 14.76
C ASP A 15 3.75 5.97 15.95
N LYS A 16 2.63 6.65 15.74
CA LYS A 16 1.92 7.44 16.74
C LYS A 16 0.50 6.92 16.88
N PRO A 17 -0.22 7.28 17.95
CA PRO A 17 -1.58 6.76 18.16
C PRO A 17 -2.56 7.05 17.03
N ASP A 18 -2.40 8.16 16.33
CA ASP A 18 -3.36 8.59 15.31
C ASP A 18 -2.75 8.70 13.91
N HIS A 19 -1.49 8.33 13.72
CA HIS A 19 -0.88 8.30 12.38
C HIS A 19 0.39 7.45 12.37
N LYS A 20 0.70 6.94 11.19
CA LYS A 20 1.87 6.08 10.98
C LYS A 20 2.47 6.41 9.62
N VAL A 21 3.79 6.40 9.52
CA VAL A 21 4.50 6.66 8.27
C VAL A 21 5.36 5.45 7.94
N LYS A 22 5.26 4.98 6.70
CA LYS A 22 6.04 3.84 6.22
C LYS A 22 6.75 4.19 4.92
N GLU A 23 7.92 3.60 4.73
CA GLU A 23 8.54 3.54 3.41
C GLU A 23 8.30 2.13 2.90
N ILE A 24 7.74 2.00 1.72
CA ILE A 24 7.32 0.72 1.15
C ILE A 24 8.01 0.51 -0.19
N TYR A 25 8.50 -0.70 -0.41
CA TYR A 25 9.05 -1.10 -1.69
C TYR A 25 8.32 -2.35 -2.20
N LEU A 26 7.74 -2.25 -3.41
CA LEU A 26 7.21 -3.42 -4.10
C LEU A 26 8.21 -3.88 -5.14
N LYS A 27 8.46 -5.19 -5.13
CA LYS A 27 9.36 -5.82 -6.10
C LYS A 27 8.77 -5.68 -7.52
N PRO A 28 9.63 -5.77 -8.55
CA PRO A 28 9.13 -5.75 -9.93
C PRO A 28 8.03 -6.76 -10.14
N ASN A 29 6.95 -6.32 -10.75
CA ASN A 29 5.81 -7.15 -11.15
C ASN A 29 5.09 -7.88 -10.00
N HIS A 30 5.26 -7.37 -8.77
CA HIS A 30 4.52 -7.86 -7.60
C HIS A 30 3.48 -6.83 -7.19
N ARG A 31 2.47 -7.28 -6.46
CA ARG A 31 1.39 -6.39 -6.03
C ARG A 31 0.89 -6.76 -4.64
N PHE A 32 0.35 -5.78 -3.93
CA PHE A 32 -0.39 -6.02 -2.69
C PHE A 32 -1.65 -6.83 -2.98
N SER A 33 -2.28 -7.36 -1.95
CA SER A 33 -3.65 -7.85 -2.06
C SER A 33 -4.58 -6.71 -2.48
N LEU A 34 -5.70 -7.05 -3.09
CA LEU A 34 -6.79 -6.10 -3.28
C LEU A 34 -7.48 -6.02 -1.92
N GLN A 35 -7.49 -4.85 -1.30
CA GLN A 35 -7.81 -4.73 0.12
C GLN A 35 -8.46 -3.40 0.46
N TYR A 36 -9.05 -3.31 1.64
CA TYR A 36 -9.46 -2.02 2.21
C TYR A 36 -9.22 -2.01 3.71
N HIS A 37 -9.27 -0.81 4.30
CA HIS A 37 -9.08 -0.60 5.73
C HIS A 37 -10.29 0.18 6.26
N GLU A 38 -10.81 -0.21 7.42
CA GLU A 38 -12.03 0.39 7.94
C GLU A 38 -11.79 1.60 8.84
N HIS A 39 -10.61 1.69 9.43
CA HIS A 39 -10.35 2.69 10.47
C HIS A 39 -9.23 3.66 10.14
N ARG A 40 -8.70 3.62 8.92
CA ARG A 40 -7.66 4.55 8.50
C ARG A 40 -7.77 4.91 7.04
N GLU A 41 -7.25 6.09 6.70
CA GLU A 41 -7.03 6.49 5.32
C GLU A 41 -5.53 6.43 5.05
N GLU A 42 -5.14 6.46 3.78
CA GLU A 42 -3.73 6.42 3.40
C GLU A 42 -3.42 7.48 2.37
N HIS A 43 -2.22 8.03 2.43
CA HIS A 43 -1.70 9.01 1.48
C HIS A 43 -0.39 8.45 0.98
N TRP A 44 -0.23 8.34 -0.32
CA TRP A 44 0.96 7.76 -0.94
C TRP A 44 1.67 8.80 -1.79
N VAL A 45 2.99 8.91 -1.63
CA VAL A 45 3.83 9.72 -2.52
C VAL A 45 4.85 8.78 -3.13
N ILE A 46 4.90 8.73 -4.45
CA ILE A 46 5.82 7.83 -5.16
C ILE A 46 7.20 8.48 -5.21
N VAL A 47 8.22 7.73 -4.78
CA VAL A 47 9.60 8.22 -4.68
C VAL A 47 10.41 7.75 -5.86
N GLU A 48 10.29 6.49 -6.25
CA GLU A 48 11.09 5.90 -7.32
C GLU A 48 10.32 4.77 -7.96
N GLY A 49 10.61 4.50 -9.24
CA GLY A 49 9.94 3.45 -9.97
C GLY A 49 8.53 3.87 -10.38
N SER A 50 7.76 2.94 -10.90
CA SER A 50 6.39 3.23 -11.32
C SER A 50 5.55 1.97 -11.22
N GLY A 51 4.25 2.13 -11.36
CA GLY A 51 3.36 0.99 -11.26
C GLY A 51 1.94 1.33 -11.67
N THR A 52 1.02 0.44 -11.32
CA THR A 52 -0.40 0.60 -11.58
C THR A 52 -1.14 0.62 -10.25
N ILE A 53 -1.94 1.65 -10.05
CA ILE A 53 -2.77 1.77 -8.87
C ILE A 53 -4.22 1.46 -9.25
N THR A 54 -4.89 0.68 -8.40
CA THR A 54 -6.31 0.38 -8.53
C THR A 54 -7.02 0.94 -7.32
N GLN A 55 -8.10 1.71 -7.55
CA GLN A 55 -8.95 2.21 -6.47
C GLN A 55 -10.39 1.97 -6.87
N ASP A 56 -11.15 1.29 -6.02
CA ASP A 56 -12.51 0.86 -6.31
C ASP A 56 -12.57 0.17 -7.66
N ASP A 57 -13.18 0.79 -8.68
CA ASP A 57 -13.27 0.18 -10.00
C ASP A 57 -12.43 0.93 -11.04
N GLY A 58 -11.55 1.82 -10.60
CA GLY A 58 -10.69 2.57 -11.51
C GLY A 58 -9.24 2.10 -11.42
N GLU A 59 -8.52 2.25 -12.51
CA GLU A 59 -7.12 1.83 -12.58
C GLU A 59 -6.32 2.84 -13.36
N GLY A 60 -5.09 3.10 -12.97
CA GLY A 60 -4.21 4.03 -13.66
C GLY A 60 -2.75 3.80 -13.33
N THR A 61 -1.88 4.44 -14.10
CA THR A 61 -0.43 4.38 -13.83
C THR A 61 -0.06 5.45 -12.83
N ILE A 62 1.00 5.22 -12.07
CA ILE A 62 1.50 6.19 -11.12
C ILE A 62 3.03 6.19 -11.17
N SER A 63 3.61 7.38 -11.08
CA SER A 63 5.05 7.61 -11.31
C SER A 63 5.64 8.52 -10.25
N PRO A 64 6.98 8.66 -10.19
CA PRO A 64 7.64 9.46 -9.15
C PRO A 64 7.09 10.88 -9.05
N GLY A 65 6.89 11.33 -7.84
CA GLY A 65 6.34 12.66 -7.54
C GLY A 65 4.84 12.72 -7.54
N GLU A 66 4.17 11.67 -8.01
CA GLU A 66 2.71 11.63 -8.00
C GLU A 66 2.18 11.17 -6.66
N TYR A 67 0.93 11.47 -6.40
CA TYR A 67 0.29 11.31 -5.12
C TYR A 67 -1.04 10.58 -5.28
N ALA A 68 -1.35 9.72 -4.33
CA ALA A 68 -2.64 9.04 -4.28
C ALA A 68 -3.23 9.16 -2.89
N TYR A 69 -4.53 9.42 -2.82
CA TYR A 69 -5.28 9.45 -1.58
C TYR A 69 -6.24 8.26 -1.56
N ILE A 70 -6.15 7.46 -0.52
CA ILE A 70 -6.97 6.26 -0.35
C ILE A 70 -7.88 6.48 0.85
N PRO A 71 -9.14 6.85 0.65
CA PRO A 71 -10.08 7.03 1.76
C PRO A 71 -10.37 5.73 2.48
N ARG A 72 -10.88 5.82 3.69
CA ARG A 72 -11.33 4.65 4.45
C ARG A 72 -12.33 3.87 3.62
N GLY A 73 -12.24 2.55 3.68
CA GLY A 73 -13.19 1.67 3.01
C GLY A 73 -13.02 1.54 1.51
N THR A 74 -12.05 2.24 0.92
CA THR A 74 -11.82 2.17 -0.53
C THR A 74 -11.01 0.93 -0.86
N LEU A 75 -11.52 0.10 -1.76
CA LEU A 75 -10.76 -1.02 -2.29
C LEU A 75 -9.57 -0.48 -3.06
N HIS A 76 -8.39 -1.00 -2.80
CA HIS A 76 -7.19 -0.50 -3.46
C HIS A 76 -6.12 -1.58 -3.58
N ARG A 77 -5.23 -1.37 -4.54
CA ARG A 77 -4.09 -2.24 -4.79
C ARG A 77 -3.05 -1.44 -5.56
N LEU A 78 -1.78 -1.74 -5.30
CA LEU A 78 -0.68 -1.18 -6.07
C LEU A 78 0.12 -2.35 -6.64
N CYS A 79 0.43 -2.30 -7.92
CA CYS A 79 1.27 -3.27 -8.60
C CYS A 79 2.55 -2.56 -9.02
N GLY A 80 3.71 -3.08 -8.65
CA GLY A 80 4.99 -2.55 -9.10
C GLY A 80 5.17 -2.86 -10.57
N GLY A 81 5.73 -1.91 -11.32
CA GLY A 81 6.08 -2.12 -12.72
C GLY A 81 7.35 -2.94 -12.85
N GLU A 82 7.94 -2.94 -14.04
CA GLU A 82 9.08 -3.81 -14.31
C GLU A 82 10.32 -3.47 -13.47
N ASN A 83 10.40 -2.27 -12.92
CA ASN A 83 11.53 -1.87 -12.08
C ASN A 83 11.15 -1.77 -10.59
N GLY A 84 9.95 -2.19 -10.24
CA GLY A 84 9.45 -2.05 -8.89
C GLY A 84 9.00 -0.63 -8.60
N ILE A 85 8.57 -0.37 -7.37
CA ILE A 85 8.10 0.95 -6.98
C ILE A 85 8.38 1.18 -5.50
N LYS A 86 8.85 2.39 -5.16
CA LYS A 86 9.08 2.80 -3.78
C LYS A 86 8.19 4.00 -3.47
N LEU A 87 7.54 3.98 -2.33
CA LEU A 87 6.64 5.07 -1.95
C LEU A 87 6.73 5.33 -0.44
N ILE A 88 6.31 6.54 -0.06
CA ILE A 88 6.10 6.90 1.32
C ILE A 88 4.60 6.89 1.56
N GLU A 89 4.16 6.17 2.57
CA GLU A 89 2.76 6.06 2.93
C GLU A 89 2.54 6.71 4.28
N VAL A 90 1.56 7.62 4.34
CA VAL A 90 1.12 8.19 5.60
C VAL A 90 -0.28 7.64 5.88
N GLN A 91 -0.43 6.91 6.97
CA GLN A 91 -1.71 6.41 7.44
C GLN A 91 -2.24 7.37 8.49
N ARG A 92 -3.52 7.69 8.43
CA ARG A 92 -4.14 8.59 9.41
C ARG A 92 -5.44 7.96 9.92
N GLY A 93 -5.57 7.90 11.23
CA GLY A 93 -6.68 7.25 11.91
C GLY A 93 -6.16 6.22 12.89
N ILE A 94 -6.89 5.12 13.09
CA ILE A 94 -6.43 4.02 13.92
C ILE A 94 -5.59 3.10 13.05
N CYS A 95 -4.28 3.11 13.25
CA CYS A 95 -3.35 2.47 12.33
C CYS A 95 -2.92 1.09 12.83
N ASP A 96 -3.86 0.16 12.89
CA ASP A 96 -3.63 -1.20 13.32
C ASP A 96 -3.35 -2.07 12.10
N GLU A 97 -2.29 -2.87 12.11
CA GLU A 97 -1.95 -3.74 11.00
C GLU A 97 -3.01 -4.82 10.76
N ASP A 98 -3.80 -5.14 11.77
CA ASP A 98 -4.88 -6.10 11.63
C ASP A 98 -6.12 -5.50 10.96
N ASP A 99 -6.17 -4.19 10.77
CA ASP A 99 -7.26 -3.51 10.09
C ASP A 99 -7.06 -3.63 8.58
N ILE A 100 -7.30 -4.84 8.07
CA ILE A 100 -7.16 -5.11 6.64
C ILE A 100 -8.17 -6.18 6.26
N VAL A 101 -8.95 -5.91 5.20
CA VAL A 101 -9.83 -6.90 4.61
C VAL A 101 -9.32 -7.17 3.21
N ARG A 102 -8.87 -8.39 2.97
CA ARG A 102 -8.32 -8.79 1.68
C ARG A 102 -9.39 -9.46 0.85
N ILE A 103 -9.55 -8.99 -0.39
CA ILE A 103 -10.53 -9.52 -1.34
C ILE A 103 -9.86 -10.47 -2.34
N GLU A 104 -8.65 -10.13 -2.78
CA GLU A 104 -7.82 -10.98 -3.65
C GLU A 104 -6.39 -10.91 -3.15
N ASP A 105 -5.70 -12.02 -3.15
CA ASP A 105 -4.32 -12.06 -2.68
C ASP A 105 -3.55 -13.13 -3.42
N ASP A 106 -2.47 -12.74 -4.11
CA ASP A 106 -1.63 -13.65 -4.88
C ASP A 106 -0.83 -14.59 -3.99
N TYR A 107 -0.78 -14.34 -2.68
CA TYR A 107 0.13 -15.05 -1.77
C TYR A 107 -0.61 -15.95 -0.77
N GLY A 108 -1.90 -16.18 -1.00
CA GLY A 108 -2.66 -17.14 -0.20
C GLY A 108 -3.09 -16.65 1.18
N ARG A 109 -3.22 -15.35 1.39
CA ARG A 109 -3.57 -14.78 2.71
C ARG A 109 -5.03 -14.38 2.86
N LEU A 110 -5.92 -14.83 1.95
CA LEU A 110 -7.33 -14.52 2.05
C LEU A 110 -7.96 -15.18 3.24
N GLU A 111 -7.50 -16.31 3.57
CA GLU A 111 -8.05 -17.07 4.59
C GLU A 111 -7.71 -16.54 5.90
N LYS A 112 -8.41 -16.66 6.79
CA LYS A 112 -8.09 -16.27 8.08
C LYS A 112 -8.52 -17.19 9.10
#